data_72b13fbef0bc747e638dd2a0ab0113c2
#
_entry.id   72b13fbef0bc747e638dd2a0ab0113c2
#
_cell.length_a   1.000
_cell.length_b   1.000
_cell.length_c   1.000
_cell.angle_alpha   90.00
_cell.angle_beta   90.00
_cell.angle_gamma   90.00
#
_symmetry.space_group_name_H-M   'P 1'
#
loop_
_entity.id
_entity.type
_entity.pdbx_description
1 polymer ?
#
loop_
_entity_poly.entity_id
_entity_poly.type
_entity_poly.pdbx_seq_one_letter_code
_entity_poly.pdbx_strand_id
1 'polypeptide(L)'
;MSEKLSKDSRLVKVGKLLREKRVALGTQFKSREFFIEDRSENLFNYEEWISSRYLASLELGNNQMSIEKLIKLAYALEVDPVELFSEILHIYQDNI
;
A
#
# COMPACT_ATOMS: atom_id res chain seq x y z
N MET A 1 -25.13 13.34 8.47
CA MET A 1 -24.36 12.88 8.49
C MET A 1 -23.63 12.63 7.69
N SER A 2 -23.43 12.43 7.38
CA SER A 2 -22.69 12.11 6.86
C SER A 2 -21.58 12.18 6.70
N GLU A 3 -21.16 12.64 7.23
CA GLU A 3 -19.95 12.77 7.33
C GLU A 3 -19.16 11.74 7.58
N LYS A 4 -19.51 11.05 8.37
CA LYS A 4 -18.88 9.81 8.66
C LYS A 4 -18.64 8.97 7.45
N LEU A 5 -19.25 9.28 6.36
CA LEU A 5 -19.05 8.58 5.11
C LEU A 5 -17.91 9.13 4.31
N SER A 6 -17.33 10.24 4.76
CA SER A 6 -16.18 10.82 4.09
C SER A 6 -14.92 10.07 4.45
N LYS A 7 -14.13 9.74 3.44
CA LYS A 7 -12.84 9.13 3.67
C LYS A 7 -11.85 10.19 4.10
N ASP A 8 -10.88 9.78 4.91
CA ASP A 8 -9.76 10.65 5.26
C ASP A 8 -8.95 10.89 3.98
N SER A 9 -8.85 12.14 3.57
CA SER A 9 -8.15 12.49 2.33
C SER A 9 -6.69 12.08 2.36
N ARG A 10 -6.08 12.05 3.54
CA ARG A 10 -4.69 11.62 3.67
C ARG A 10 -4.56 10.13 3.34
N LEU A 11 -5.48 9.32 3.84
CA LEU A 11 -5.47 7.89 3.55
C LEU A 11 -5.72 7.62 2.08
N VAL A 12 -6.57 8.41 1.43
CA VAL A 12 -6.79 8.27 -0.01
C VAL A 12 -5.51 8.55 -0.77
N LYS A 13 -4.76 9.59 -0.38
CA LYS A 13 -3.50 9.92 -1.04
C LYS A 13 -2.45 8.85 -0.82
N VAL A 14 -2.38 8.31 0.39
CA VAL A 14 -1.46 7.20 0.67
C VAL A 14 -1.82 5.99 -0.19
N GLY A 15 -3.11 5.69 -0.31
CA GLY A 15 -3.55 4.59 -1.14
C GLY A 15 -3.16 4.74 -2.59
N LYS A 16 -3.30 5.96 -3.14
CA LYS A 16 -2.87 6.23 -4.51
C LYS A 16 -1.36 6.05 -4.67
N LEU A 17 -0.59 6.49 -3.69
CA LEU A 17 0.85 6.33 -3.71
C LEU A 17 1.23 4.86 -3.79
N LEU A 18 0.59 4.03 -2.95
CA LEU A 18 0.87 2.59 -2.96
C LEU A 18 0.53 1.97 -4.30
N ARG A 19 -0.63 2.32 -4.84
CA ARG A 19 -1.07 1.78 -6.12
C ARG A 19 -0.12 2.18 -7.24
N GLU A 20 0.28 3.44 -7.26
CA GLU A 20 1.20 3.92 -8.30
C GLU A 20 2.52 3.17 -8.26
N LYS A 21 3.04 2.92 -7.06
CA LYS A 21 4.29 2.18 -6.93
C LYS A 21 4.13 0.73 -7.38
N ARG A 22 2.98 0.12 -7.08
CA ARG A 22 2.72 -1.25 -7.52
C ARG A 22 2.64 -1.33 -9.05
N VAL A 23 1.85 -0.46 -9.65
CA VAL A 23 1.68 -0.46 -11.10
C VAL A 23 2.99 -0.14 -11.82
N ALA A 24 3.85 0.67 -11.20
CA ALA A 24 5.14 1.02 -11.77
C ALA A 24 6.10 -0.16 -11.86
N LEU A 25 5.83 -1.25 -11.15
CA LEU A 25 6.69 -2.45 -11.22
C LEU A 25 6.59 -3.14 -12.58
N GLY A 26 5.49 -2.94 -13.31
CA GLY A 26 5.34 -3.52 -14.63
C GLY A 26 3.89 -3.88 -14.90
N THR A 27 3.60 -4.20 -16.17
CA THR A 27 2.24 -4.44 -16.63
C THR A 27 1.52 -5.54 -15.84
N GLN A 28 2.24 -6.62 -15.53
CA GLN A 28 1.65 -7.74 -14.80
C GLN A 28 1.21 -7.34 -13.40
N PHE A 29 1.89 -6.37 -12.82
CA PHE A 29 1.63 -5.95 -11.45
C PHE A 29 0.42 -5.03 -11.32
N LYS A 30 -0.26 -4.72 -12.41
CA LYS A 30 -1.56 -4.06 -12.34
C LYS A 30 -2.58 -4.95 -11.63
N SER A 31 -2.40 -6.26 -11.68
CA SER A 31 -3.25 -7.20 -10.96
C SER A 31 -2.74 -7.31 -9.53
N ARG A 32 -3.63 -7.05 -8.56
CA ARG A 32 -3.27 -7.21 -7.15
C ARG A 32 -2.96 -8.67 -6.84
N GLU A 33 -3.75 -9.58 -7.40
CA GLU A 33 -3.55 -11.02 -7.16
C GLU A 33 -2.18 -11.45 -7.67
N PHE A 34 -1.80 -11.02 -8.87
CA PHE A 34 -0.49 -11.36 -9.38
C PHE A 34 0.61 -10.79 -8.48
N PHE A 35 0.47 -9.54 -8.08
CA PHE A 35 1.45 -8.88 -7.21
C PHE A 35 1.62 -9.64 -5.90
N ILE A 36 0.51 -9.99 -5.25
CA ILE A 36 0.56 -10.68 -3.97
C ILE A 36 1.24 -12.03 -4.11
N GLU A 37 0.85 -12.78 -5.14
CA GLU A 37 1.38 -14.12 -5.34
C GLU A 37 2.84 -14.11 -5.73
N ASP A 38 3.21 -13.21 -6.65
CA ASP A 38 4.59 -13.09 -7.10
C ASP A 38 5.52 -12.73 -5.93
N ARG A 39 5.09 -11.79 -5.10
CA ARG A 39 5.92 -11.37 -3.97
C ARG A 39 5.98 -12.45 -2.90
N SER A 40 4.90 -13.18 -2.71
CA SER A 40 4.90 -14.31 -1.79
C SER A 40 5.97 -15.33 -2.19
N GLU A 41 5.98 -15.70 -3.46
CA GLU A 41 6.94 -16.67 -3.97
C GLU A 41 8.38 -16.18 -3.90
N ASN A 42 8.59 -14.94 -4.27
CA ASN A 42 9.94 -14.45 -4.48
C ASN A 42 10.54 -13.76 -3.26
N LEU A 43 9.73 -13.29 -2.33
CA LEU A 43 10.24 -12.52 -1.20
C LEU A 43 9.83 -13.06 0.16
N PHE A 44 8.72 -13.78 0.25
CA PHE A 44 8.15 -14.13 1.55
C PHE A 44 8.01 -15.64 1.75
N ASN A 45 8.78 -16.41 1.02
CA ASN A 45 8.88 -17.85 1.23
C ASN A 45 7.54 -18.56 1.13
N TYR A 46 6.71 -18.15 0.18
CA TYR A 46 5.39 -18.71 -0.10
C TYR A 46 4.39 -18.46 1.03
N GLU A 47 4.70 -17.55 1.96
CA GLU A 47 3.76 -17.23 3.02
C GLU A 47 2.71 -16.22 2.54
N GLU A 48 1.54 -16.30 3.17
CA GLU A 48 0.49 -15.34 2.92
C GLU A 48 0.83 -14.08 3.70
N TRP A 49 1.30 -13.05 3.00
CA TRP A 49 1.80 -11.85 3.66
C TRP A 49 0.79 -10.69 3.65
N ILE A 50 -0.17 -10.73 2.75
CA ILE A 50 -1.24 -9.74 2.69
C ILE A 50 -2.38 -10.33 1.90
N SER A 51 -3.61 -10.02 2.29
CA SER A 51 -4.76 -10.48 1.52
C SER A 51 -5.08 -9.48 0.42
N SER A 52 -5.71 -9.96 -0.64
CA SER A 52 -6.14 -9.11 -1.73
C SER A 52 -7.13 -8.05 -1.25
N ARG A 53 -8.03 -8.44 -0.35
CA ARG A 53 -9.02 -7.52 0.20
C ARG A 53 -8.35 -6.40 1.01
N TYR A 54 -7.37 -6.76 1.81
CA TYR A 54 -6.69 -5.76 2.64
C TYR A 54 -5.87 -4.79 1.77
N LEU A 55 -5.16 -5.33 0.78
CA LEU A 55 -4.41 -4.47 -0.13
C LEU A 55 -5.35 -3.52 -0.86
N ALA A 56 -6.46 -4.02 -1.38
CA ALA A 56 -7.44 -3.17 -2.04
C ALA A 56 -7.93 -2.07 -1.09
N SER A 57 -8.18 -2.44 0.16
CA SER A 57 -8.66 -1.49 1.15
C SER A 57 -7.64 -0.39 1.42
N LEU A 58 -6.36 -0.75 1.49
CA LEU A 58 -5.30 0.24 1.66
C LEU A 58 -5.22 1.18 0.46
N GLU A 59 -5.28 0.62 -0.74
CA GLU A 59 -5.15 1.42 -1.95
C GLU A 59 -6.35 2.35 -2.17
N LEU A 60 -7.50 1.97 -1.64
CA LEU A 60 -8.69 2.80 -1.74
C LEU A 60 -8.81 3.83 -0.61
N GLY A 61 -7.90 3.79 0.34
CA GLY A 61 -7.90 4.75 1.43
C GLY A 61 -8.88 4.43 2.55
N ASN A 62 -9.21 3.16 2.73
CA ASN A 62 -10.17 2.75 3.74
C ASN A 62 -9.54 2.36 5.06
N ASN A 63 -8.24 2.07 5.08
CA ASN A 63 -7.56 1.60 6.28
C ASN A 63 -6.18 2.21 6.40
N GLN A 64 -5.69 2.28 7.64
CA GLN A 64 -4.31 2.62 7.91
C GLN A 64 -3.46 1.36 7.89
N MET A 65 -2.19 1.53 7.58
CA MET A 65 -1.24 0.44 7.65
C MET A 65 -0.60 0.35 9.02
N SER A 66 -0.38 -0.88 9.49
CA SER A 66 0.52 -1.07 10.62
C SER A 66 1.96 -0.87 10.14
N ILE A 67 2.86 -0.67 11.08
CA ILE A 67 4.28 -0.55 10.75
C ILE A 67 4.78 -1.83 10.07
N GLU A 68 4.33 -2.97 10.57
CA GLU A 68 4.74 -4.25 10.00
C GLU A 68 4.32 -4.36 8.53
N LYS A 69 3.08 -3.96 8.21
CA LYS A 69 2.60 -4.02 6.84
C LYS A 69 3.33 -3.03 5.95
N LEU A 70 3.66 -1.86 6.51
CA LEU A 70 4.42 -0.87 5.76
C LEU A 70 5.77 -1.43 5.34
N ILE A 71 6.47 -2.10 6.25
CA ILE A 71 7.77 -2.68 5.95
C ILE A 71 7.65 -3.76 4.88
N LYS A 72 6.66 -4.66 5.03
CA LYS A 72 6.46 -5.72 4.05
C LYS A 72 6.08 -5.17 2.69
N LEU A 73 5.21 -4.15 2.66
CA LEU A 73 4.82 -3.54 1.40
C LEU A 73 5.99 -2.83 0.74
N ALA A 74 6.84 -2.18 1.52
CA ALA A 74 8.01 -1.52 0.94
C ALA A 74 8.91 -2.54 0.22
N TYR A 75 9.18 -3.67 0.87
CA TYR A 75 9.95 -4.72 0.22
C TYR A 75 9.26 -5.24 -1.04
N ALA A 76 7.95 -5.48 -0.95
CA ALA A 76 7.19 -5.98 -2.09
C ALA A 76 7.18 -4.99 -3.25
N LEU A 77 7.19 -3.71 -2.94
CA LEU A 77 7.20 -2.65 -3.95
C LEU A 77 8.61 -2.28 -4.41
N GLU A 78 9.63 -2.92 -3.83
CA GLU A 78 11.04 -2.70 -4.16
C GLU A 78 11.49 -1.28 -3.86
N VAL A 79 11.00 -0.75 -2.74
CA VAL A 79 11.42 0.57 -2.28
C VAL A 79 11.94 0.46 -0.86
N ASP A 80 12.77 1.43 -0.48
CA ASP A 80 13.29 1.50 0.88
C ASP A 80 12.15 1.84 1.84
N PRO A 81 11.96 1.07 2.92
CA PRO A 81 10.89 1.37 3.89
C PRO A 81 10.97 2.76 4.48
N VAL A 82 12.19 3.27 4.70
CA VAL A 82 12.35 4.62 5.26
C VAL A 82 11.87 5.66 4.26
N GLU A 83 12.18 5.46 2.98
CA GLU A 83 11.72 6.38 1.94
C GLU A 83 10.21 6.34 1.80
N LEU A 84 9.63 5.15 1.84
CA LEU A 84 8.18 5.02 1.75
C LEU A 84 7.52 5.73 2.93
N PHE A 85 8.04 5.51 4.13
CA PHE A 85 7.49 6.18 5.30
C PHE A 85 7.62 7.69 5.19
N SER A 86 8.75 8.17 4.66
CA SER A 86 8.97 9.60 4.47
C SER A 86 7.92 10.20 3.54
N GLU A 87 7.62 9.51 2.44
CA GLU A 87 6.60 9.99 1.52
C GLU A 87 5.23 10.04 2.18
N ILE A 88 4.91 9.03 2.95
CA ILE A 88 3.64 8.98 3.68
C ILE A 88 3.58 10.11 4.71
N LEU A 89 4.67 10.32 5.42
CA LEU A 89 4.76 11.37 6.41
C LEU A 89 4.52 12.74 5.79
N HIS A 90 5.08 12.98 4.60
CA HIS A 90 4.86 14.24 3.89
C HIS A 90 3.38 14.46 3.57
N ILE A 91 2.70 13.39 3.17
CA ILE A 91 1.26 13.48 2.89
C ILE A 91 0.51 13.95 4.14
N TYR A 92 0.87 13.37 5.29
CA TYR A 92 0.21 13.73 6.53
C TYR A 92 0.58 15.16 6.96
N GLN A 93 1.83 15.54 6.80
CA GLN A 93 2.29 16.87 7.20
C GLN A 93 1.67 17.97 6.33
N ASP A 94 1.50 17.71 5.04
CA ASP A 94 0.92 18.69 4.14
C ASP A 94 -0.54 18.98 4.46
N ASN A 95 -1.17 18.14 5.26
CA ASN A 95 -2.59 18.26 5.59
C ASN A 95 -2.83 18.64 7.06
N ILE A 96 -1.80 19.06 7.75
CA ILE A 96 -1.92 19.57 9.14
C ILE A 96 -2.17 21.10 9.18
#